data_36edf221d573b5fe219ad499e3c2f25e
#
_entry.id   36edf221d573b5fe219ad499e3c2f25e
#
_cell.length_a   1.000
_cell.length_b   1.000
_cell.length_c   1.000
_cell.angle_alpha   90.00
_cell.angle_beta   90.00
_cell.angle_gamma   90.00
#
_symmetry.space_group_name_H-M   'P 1'
#
loop_
_entity.id
_entity.type
_entity.pdbx_description
1 polymer ?
#
loop_
_entity_poly.entity_id
_entity_poly.type
_entity_poly.pdbx_seq_one_letter_code
_entity_poly.pdbx_strand_id
1 'polypeptide(L)'
;MIVGIHHIAIGVPDLDRALDFYTGVLGFEAVQRSEWDRTHPGADRAVGLPQTSAKMAMLKAPNAYLELWEYRNPEPRDLRSRPCDLGYPHFCLQVRDIQAEYDRLSAAGMTFVADAPVNFGTSSAVYGKDPFGNIIEIYEIRDPAIAQL
;
A
#
# COMPACT_ATOMS: atom_id res chain seq x y z
N MET A 1 -14.38 9.22 20.46
CA MET A 1 -13.20 8.45 20.91
C MET A 1 -12.59 7.78 19.69
N ILE A 2 -11.27 7.92 19.47
CA ILE A 2 -10.54 7.19 18.43
C ILE A 2 -10.29 5.77 18.94
N VAL A 3 -10.58 4.75 18.12
CA VAL A 3 -10.38 3.34 18.48
C VAL A 3 -9.14 2.72 17.84
N GLY A 4 -8.55 3.36 16.83
CA GLY A 4 -7.31 2.92 16.18
C GLY A 4 -7.22 3.39 14.73
N ILE A 5 -6.16 2.97 14.05
CA ILE A 5 -6.00 3.16 12.60
C ILE A 5 -6.75 2.03 11.91
N HIS A 6 -7.77 2.35 11.12
CA HIS A 6 -8.56 1.35 10.41
C HIS A 6 -7.88 0.92 9.10
N HIS A 7 -7.53 1.87 8.25
CA HIS A 7 -6.90 1.59 6.95
C HIS A 7 -5.90 2.67 6.54
N ILE A 8 -5.07 2.29 5.58
CA ILE A 8 -4.24 3.18 4.77
C ILE A 8 -4.80 3.14 3.37
N ALA A 9 -4.94 4.29 2.71
CA ALA A 9 -5.44 4.37 1.34
C ALA A 9 -4.32 4.74 0.37
N ILE A 10 -4.30 4.08 -0.78
CA ILE A 10 -3.35 4.36 -1.87
C ILE A 10 -4.06 4.40 -3.22
N GLY A 11 -3.61 5.28 -4.09
CA GLY A 11 -4.07 5.38 -5.47
C GLY A 11 -3.35 4.41 -6.39
N VAL A 12 -4.10 3.80 -7.30
CA VAL A 12 -3.57 2.91 -8.34
C VAL A 12 -4.18 3.27 -9.71
N PRO A 13 -3.45 3.10 -10.81
CA PRO A 13 -3.97 3.44 -12.13
C PRO A 13 -4.96 2.40 -12.68
N ASP A 14 -4.96 1.18 -12.13
CA ASP A 14 -5.78 0.06 -12.56
C ASP A 14 -6.04 -0.84 -11.35
N LEU A 15 -7.29 -0.87 -10.88
CA LEU A 15 -7.66 -1.59 -9.66
C LEU A 15 -7.56 -3.11 -9.81
N ASP A 16 -7.90 -3.65 -10.99
CA ASP A 16 -7.89 -5.10 -11.17
C ASP A 16 -6.46 -5.64 -11.18
N ARG A 17 -5.54 -4.97 -11.89
CA ARG A 17 -4.11 -5.30 -11.83
C ARG A 17 -3.52 -5.12 -10.42
N ALA A 18 -3.96 -4.09 -9.71
CA ALA A 18 -3.52 -3.89 -8.32
C ALA A 18 -4.00 -5.03 -7.42
N LEU A 19 -5.24 -5.46 -7.58
CA LEU A 19 -5.77 -6.60 -6.83
C LEU A 19 -4.98 -7.87 -7.09
N ASP A 20 -4.60 -8.17 -8.35
CA ASP A 20 -3.76 -9.32 -8.67
C ASP A 20 -2.44 -9.29 -7.88
N PHE A 21 -1.80 -8.13 -7.77
CA PHE A 21 -0.56 -7.99 -7.00
C PHE A 21 -0.81 -8.08 -5.49
N TYR A 22 -1.73 -7.30 -4.95
CA TYR A 22 -1.93 -7.20 -3.51
C TYR A 22 -2.54 -8.48 -2.91
N THR A 23 -3.39 -9.21 -3.64
CA THR A 23 -3.95 -10.47 -3.18
C THR A 23 -3.07 -11.66 -3.57
N GLY A 24 -2.58 -11.72 -4.80
CA GLY A 24 -1.81 -12.85 -5.31
C GLY A 24 -0.36 -12.88 -4.82
N VAL A 25 0.28 -11.72 -4.67
CA VAL A 25 1.68 -11.62 -4.26
C VAL A 25 1.82 -11.30 -2.77
N LEU A 26 1.10 -10.29 -2.24
CA LEU A 26 1.19 -9.93 -0.83
C LEU A 26 0.28 -10.78 0.06
N GLY A 27 -0.66 -11.53 -0.51
CA GLY A 27 -1.54 -12.44 0.23
C GLY A 27 -2.65 -11.74 1.01
N PHE A 28 -3.00 -10.49 0.68
CA PHE A 28 -4.11 -9.79 1.33
C PHE A 28 -5.45 -10.32 0.81
N GLU A 29 -6.48 -10.25 1.64
CA GLU A 29 -7.83 -10.70 1.31
C GLU A 29 -8.69 -9.52 0.85
N ALA A 30 -9.24 -9.57 -0.36
CA ALA A 30 -10.21 -8.58 -0.81
C ALA A 30 -11.56 -8.79 -0.12
N VAL A 31 -11.95 -7.87 0.78
CA VAL A 31 -13.16 -8.00 1.61
C VAL A 31 -14.31 -7.12 1.15
N GLN A 32 -14.03 -6.10 0.35
CA GLN A 32 -15.06 -5.20 -0.19
C GLN A 32 -14.61 -4.63 -1.52
N ARG A 33 -15.57 -4.43 -2.44
CA ARG A 33 -15.40 -3.67 -3.68
C ARG A 33 -16.57 -2.73 -3.86
N SER A 34 -16.32 -1.55 -4.39
CA SER A 34 -17.35 -0.61 -4.82
C SER A 34 -16.89 0.16 -6.05
N GLU A 35 -17.89 0.63 -6.80
CA GLU A 35 -17.69 1.47 -7.97
C GLU A 35 -18.84 2.46 -8.04
N TRP A 36 -18.56 3.68 -8.44
CA TRP A 36 -19.58 4.69 -8.74
C TRP A 36 -19.10 5.62 -9.85
N ASP A 37 -20.06 6.25 -10.46
CA ASP A 37 -19.87 7.32 -11.42
C ASP A 37 -20.19 8.70 -10.81
N ARG A 38 -20.19 9.73 -11.65
CA ARG A 38 -20.38 11.14 -11.28
C ARG A 38 -21.74 11.47 -10.64
N THR A 39 -22.58 10.50 -10.38
CA THR A 39 -23.94 10.67 -9.83
C THR A 39 -24.04 10.33 -8.34
N HIS A 40 -22.93 10.20 -7.62
CA HIS A 40 -22.91 9.81 -6.21
C HIS A 40 -22.59 11.00 -5.27
N PRO A 41 -23.56 11.86 -4.94
CA PRO A 41 -23.30 13.08 -4.15
C PRO A 41 -22.85 12.78 -2.72
N GLY A 42 -23.11 11.58 -2.19
CA GLY A 42 -22.61 11.14 -0.90
C GLY A 42 -21.10 10.92 -0.91
N ALA A 43 -20.57 10.27 -1.95
CA ALA A 43 -19.13 10.11 -2.13
C ALA A 43 -18.45 11.47 -2.30
N ASP A 44 -19.02 12.35 -3.14
CA ASP A 44 -18.49 13.69 -3.37
C ASP A 44 -18.32 14.48 -2.06
N ARG A 45 -19.34 14.45 -1.20
CA ARG A 45 -19.29 15.13 0.10
C ARG A 45 -18.28 14.49 1.05
N ALA A 46 -18.16 13.17 1.03
CA ALA A 46 -17.25 12.45 1.92
C ALA A 46 -15.79 12.76 1.61
N VAL A 47 -15.42 12.85 0.33
CA VAL A 47 -14.04 13.10 -0.09
C VAL A 47 -13.75 14.59 -0.37
N GLY A 48 -14.78 15.45 -0.38
CA GLY A 48 -14.64 16.89 -0.65
C GLY A 48 -14.30 17.24 -2.10
N LEU A 49 -14.65 16.37 -3.06
CA LEU A 49 -14.39 16.55 -4.48
C LEU A 49 -15.69 16.49 -5.28
N PRO A 50 -15.83 17.27 -6.37
CA PRO A 50 -17.06 17.27 -7.16
C PRO A 50 -17.08 16.12 -8.18
N GLN A 51 -18.27 15.56 -8.42
CA GLN A 51 -18.54 14.63 -9.51
C GLN A 51 -17.56 13.44 -9.55
N THR A 52 -17.26 12.86 -8.40
CA THR A 52 -16.31 11.75 -8.32
C THR A 52 -16.77 10.54 -9.08
N SER A 53 -15.81 9.87 -9.73
CA SER A 53 -15.99 8.58 -10.37
C SER A 53 -14.79 7.72 -10.02
N ALA A 54 -15.01 6.60 -9.39
CA ALA A 54 -13.92 5.76 -8.88
C ALA A 54 -14.35 4.30 -8.74
N LYS A 55 -13.35 3.42 -8.74
CA LYS A 55 -13.43 2.07 -8.20
C LYS A 55 -12.63 2.01 -6.90
N MET A 56 -13.06 1.21 -5.96
CA MET A 56 -12.39 0.99 -4.69
C MET A 56 -12.40 -0.49 -4.33
N ALA A 57 -11.32 -0.95 -3.69
CA ALA A 57 -11.30 -2.22 -3.00
C ALA A 57 -10.69 -2.06 -1.61
N MET A 58 -11.32 -2.68 -0.61
CA MET A 58 -10.78 -2.84 0.73
C MET A 58 -10.12 -4.20 0.85
N LEU A 59 -8.86 -4.21 1.24
CA LEU A 59 -8.06 -5.40 1.47
C LEU A 59 -7.78 -5.56 2.96
N LYS A 60 -7.90 -6.79 3.46
CA LYS A 60 -7.56 -7.14 4.83
C LYS A 60 -6.14 -7.68 4.89
N ALA A 61 -5.27 -7.02 5.64
CA ALA A 61 -4.00 -7.52 6.12
C ALA A 61 -4.16 -8.09 7.54
N PRO A 62 -3.18 -8.80 8.11
CA PRO A 62 -3.31 -9.41 9.44
C PRO A 62 -3.70 -8.45 10.56
N ASN A 63 -3.26 -7.19 10.51
CA ASN A 63 -3.44 -6.21 11.60
C ASN A 63 -4.06 -4.88 11.17
N ALA A 64 -4.34 -4.68 9.88
CA ALA A 64 -4.90 -3.44 9.34
C ALA A 64 -5.64 -3.71 8.03
N TYR A 65 -6.26 -2.67 7.49
CA TYR A 65 -6.79 -2.72 6.13
C TYR A 65 -5.98 -1.81 5.21
N LEU A 66 -5.96 -2.15 3.93
CA LEU A 66 -5.45 -1.33 2.84
C LEU A 66 -6.60 -1.04 1.88
N GLU A 67 -6.78 0.22 1.53
CA GLU A 67 -7.82 0.65 0.60
C GLU A 67 -7.17 1.06 -0.72
N LEU A 68 -7.52 0.37 -1.81
CA LEU A 68 -7.03 0.67 -3.14
C LEU A 68 -8.05 1.51 -3.89
N TRP A 69 -7.60 2.61 -4.50
CA TRP A 69 -8.44 3.54 -5.24
C TRP A 69 -7.98 3.73 -6.67
N GLU A 70 -8.88 3.47 -7.63
CA GLU A 70 -8.76 3.88 -9.03
C GLU A 70 -9.74 5.02 -9.29
N TYR A 71 -9.28 6.27 -9.23
CA TYR A 71 -10.10 7.42 -9.62
C TYR A 71 -10.10 7.59 -11.13
N ARG A 72 -11.28 7.93 -11.68
CA ARG A 72 -11.48 8.32 -13.08
C ARG A 72 -11.86 9.79 -13.20
N ASN A 73 -12.46 10.36 -12.14
CA ASN A 73 -12.78 11.78 -12.05
C ASN A 73 -12.79 12.22 -10.57
N PRO A 74 -12.14 13.34 -10.21
CA PRO A 74 -11.18 14.08 -11.05
C PRO A 74 -9.99 13.21 -11.44
N GLU A 75 -9.32 13.54 -12.55
CA GLU A 75 -8.13 12.82 -12.99
C GLU A 75 -7.03 12.90 -11.91
N PRO A 76 -6.48 11.77 -11.47
CA PRO A 76 -5.46 11.76 -10.44
C PRO A 76 -4.18 12.45 -10.89
N ARG A 77 -3.56 13.20 -9.97
CA ARG A 77 -2.20 13.70 -10.16
C ARG A 77 -1.21 12.63 -9.69
N ASP A 78 -0.11 12.49 -10.41
CA ASP A 78 1.00 11.66 -9.94
C ASP A 78 1.73 12.40 -8.80
N LEU A 79 1.46 11.95 -7.57
CA LEU A 79 2.10 12.45 -6.35
C LEU A 79 3.07 11.44 -5.75
N ARG A 80 3.47 10.41 -6.51
CA ARG A 80 4.46 9.44 -6.05
C ARG A 80 5.78 10.15 -5.77
N SER A 81 6.19 10.10 -4.51
CA SER A 81 7.24 10.93 -3.93
C SER A 81 8.46 10.08 -3.55
N ARG A 82 9.47 10.73 -2.99
CA ARG A 82 10.61 10.07 -2.35
C ARG A 82 10.24 9.73 -0.90
N PRO A 83 10.92 8.76 -0.24
CA PRO A 83 10.66 8.43 1.17
C PRO A 83 10.83 9.60 2.15
N CYS A 84 11.54 10.65 1.75
CA CYS A 84 11.81 11.85 2.58
C CYS A 84 10.82 13.01 2.36
N ASP A 85 9.86 12.88 1.45
CA ASP A 85 8.92 13.95 1.16
C ASP A 85 7.79 14.02 2.20
N LEU A 86 7.19 15.20 2.38
CA LEU A 86 6.11 15.39 3.34
C LEU A 86 4.83 14.69 2.86
N GLY A 87 4.07 14.12 3.80
CA GLY A 87 2.80 13.45 3.55
C GLY A 87 2.80 12.00 4.00
N TYR A 88 2.27 11.10 3.18
CA TYR A 88 2.24 9.65 3.43
C TYR A 88 3.18 8.95 2.44
N PRO A 89 4.49 8.94 2.69
CA PRO A 89 5.47 8.49 1.70
C PRO A 89 5.45 6.98 1.50
N HIS A 90 5.13 6.19 2.52
CA HIS A 90 5.11 4.72 2.44
C HIS A 90 4.26 4.09 3.54
N PHE A 91 4.01 2.80 3.39
CA PHE A 91 3.68 1.89 4.48
C PHE A 91 4.71 0.77 4.54
N CYS A 92 4.83 0.14 5.70
CA CYS A 92 5.81 -0.90 5.97
C CYS A 92 5.14 -2.26 6.21
N LEU A 93 5.72 -3.31 5.65
CA LEU A 93 5.35 -4.70 5.91
C LEU A 93 6.41 -5.33 6.81
N GLN A 94 6.02 -5.77 8.00
CA GLN A 94 6.89 -6.62 8.81
C GLN A 94 6.94 -8.00 8.20
N VAL A 95 8.15 -8.50 7.95
CA VAL A 95 8.40 -9.80 7.32
C VAL A 95 9.32 -10.68 8.18
N ARG A 96 9.36 -11.95 7.86
CA ARG A 96 10.36 -12.90 8.35
C ARG A 96 11.20 -13.35 7.17
N ASP A 97 12.51 -13.56 7.38
CA ASP A 97 13.47 -13.89 6.32
C ASP A 97 13.42 -12.85 5.19
N ILE A 98 13.85 -11.64 5.53
CA ILE A 98 13.75 -10.48 4.64
C ILE A 98 14.47 -10.68 3.30
N GLN A 99 15.52 -11.52 3.25
CA GLN A 99 16.21 -11.81 2.00
C GLN A 99 15.33 -12.65 1.07
N ALA A 100 14.69 -13.69 1.58
CA ALA A 100 13.76 -14.50 0.79
C ALA A 100 12.56 -13.67 0.30
N GLU A 101 12.02 -12.79 1.15
CA GLU A 101 10.93 -11.87 0.76
C GLU A 101 11.39 -10.85 -0.29
N TYR A 102 12.59 -10.30 -0.16
CA TYR A 102 13.18 -9.41 -1.16
C TYR A 102 13.25 -10.09 -2.53
N ASP A 103 13.80 -11.32 -2.58
CA ASP A 103 13.95 -12.08 -3.82
C ASP A 103 12.58 -12.43 -4.43
N ARG A 104 11.64 -12.87 -3.60
CA ARG A 104 10.28 -13.19 -4.00
C ARG A 104 9.52 -12.01 -4.56
N LEU A 105 9.57 -10.88 -3.88
CA LEU A 105 8.88 -9.65 -4.27
C LEU A 105 9.52 -9.00 -5.50
N SER A 106 10.85 -9.07 -5.62
CA SER A 106 11.56 -8.65 -6.84
C SER A 106 11.11 -9.46 -8.05
N ALA A 107 11.04 -10.79 -7.94
CA ALA A 107 10.55 -11.67 -9.00
C ALA A 107 9.08 -11.41 -9.36
N ALA A 108 8.29 -10.90 -8.41
CA ALA A 108 6.88 -10.55 -8.60
C ALA A 108 6.66 -9.10 -9.11
N GLY A 109 7.72 -8.36 -9.44
CA GLY A 109 7.64 -7.06 -10.08
C GLY A 109 7.82 -5.85 -9.17
N MET A 110 8.15 -6.02 -7.88
CA MET A 110 8.65 -4.90 -7.07
C MET A 110 10.05 -4.50 -7.50
N THR A 111 10.33 -3.21 -7.41
CA THR A 111 11.67 -2.66 -7.62
C THR A 111 12.19 -2.07 -6.31
N PHE A 112 13.37 -2.48 -5.88
CA PHE A 112 13.96 -2.00 -4.63
C PHE A 112 15.04 -0.95 -4.89
N VAL A 113 15.27 -0.09 -3.89
CA VAL A 113 16.23 1.02 -3.96
C VAL A 113 17.68 0.57 -3.72
N ALA A 114 17.88 -0.64 -3.23
CA ALA A 114 19.18 -1.24 -2.96
C ALA A 114 19.21 -2.69 -3.46
N ASP A 115 20.40 -3.21 -3.73
CA ASP A 115 20.62 -4.57 -4.27
C ASP A 115 20.36 -5.67 -3.25
N ALA A 116 20.21 -5.31 -1.98
CA ALA A 116 19.87 -6.21 -0.89
C ALA A 116 19.30 -5.42 0.30
N PRO A 117 18.56 -6.09 1.23
CA PRO A 117 18.15 -5.47 2.48
C PRO A 117 19.35 -5.02 3.33
N VAL A 118 19.22 -3.83 3.94
CA VAL A 118 20.26 -3.27 4.81
C VAL A 118 20.11 -3.82 6.21
N ASN A 119 21.19 -4.40 6.75
CA ASN A 119 21.23 -4.96 8.10
C ASN A 119 21.70 -3.92 9.12
N PHE A 120 20.86 -3.63 10.11
CA PHE A 120 21.14 -2.72 11.23
C PHE A 120 21.49 -3.46 12.55
N GLY A 121 21.74 -4.78 12.50
CA GLY A 121 22.00 -5.64 13.66
C GLY A 121 20.70 -6.16 14.28
N THR A 122 19.92 -5.31 14.90
CA THR A 122 18.63 -5.66 15.55
C THR A 122 17.46 -5.78 14.58
N SER A 123 17.62 -5.28 13.37
CA SER A 123 16.62 -5.31 12.30
C SER A 123 17.27 -5.26 10.91
N SER A 124 16.48 -5.49 9.89
CA SER A 124 16.85 -5.21 8.50
C SER A 124 15.68 -4.56 7.78
N ALA A 125 15.98 -3.70 6.81
CA ALA A 125 14.98 -3.00 6.04
C ALA A 125 15.43 -2.74 4.60
N VAL A 126 14.47 -2.61 3.71
CA VAL A 126 14.69 -2.04 2.38
C VAL A 126 13.37 -1.43 1.87
N TYR A 127 13.51 -0.28 1.19
CA TYR A 127 12.41 0.38 0.50
C TYR A 127 12.30 -0.13 -0.93
N GLY A 128 11.09 -0.36 -1.37
CA GLY A 128 10.78 -0.74 -2.74
C GLY A 128 9.58 0.02 -3.27
N LYS A 129 9.28 -0.23 -4.54
CA LYS A 129 8.05 0.25 -5.19
C LYS A 129 7.26 -0.93 -5.70
N ASP A 130 5.96 -0.90 -5.48
CA ASP A 130 5.04 -1.81 -6.12
C ASP A 130 5.04 -1.61 -7.66
N PRO A 131 4.37 -2.46 -8.46
CA PRO A 131 4.30 -2.31 -9.90
C PRO A 131 3.66 -0.99 -10.39
N PHE A 132 3.05 -0.23 -9.47
CA PHE A 132 2.38 1.04 -9.77
C PHE A 132 3.17 2.26 -9.28
N GLY A 133 4.30 2.03 -8.59
CA GLY A 133 5.21 3.07 -8.11
C GLY A 133 4.95 3.55 -6.69
N ASN A 134 4.01 2.94 -5.94
CA ASN A 134 3.79 3.24 -4.53
C ASN A 134 4.94 2.65 -3.69
N ILE A 135 5.41 3.42 -2.69
CA ILE A 135 6.54 2.99 -1.87
C ILE A 135 6.06 2.04 -0.78
N ILE A 136 6.69 0.88 -0.73
CA ILE A 136 6.51 -0.14 0.31
C ILE A 136 7.87 -0.45 0.92
N GLU A 137 7.96 -0.37 2.25
CA GLU A 137 9.11 -0.87 3.01
C GLU A 137 8.86 -2.31 3.40
N ILE A 138 9.86 -3.20 3.30
CA ILE A 138 9.87 -4.47 4.01
C ILE A 138 10.86 -4.39 5.15
N TYR A 139 10.45 -4.90 6.33
CA TYR A 139 11.17 -4.73 7.58
C TYR A 139 11.15 -6.02 8.39
N GLU A 140 12.32 -6.53 8.73
CA GLU A 140 12.48 -7.66 9.64
C GLU A 140 13.03 -7.20 10.96
N ILE A 141 12.39 -7.61 12.05
CA ILE A 141 12.77 -7.30 13.43
C ILE A 141 13.31 -8.57 14.08
N ARG A 142 14.50 -8.49 14.67
CA ARG A 142 15.15 -9.59 15.39
C ARG A 142 15.26 -9.33 16.89
N ASP A 143 15.21 -8.07 17.29
CA ASP A 143 15.27 -7.69 18.72
C ASP A 143 13.83 -7.55 19.26
N PRO A 144 13.44 -8.38 20.27
CA PRO A 144 12.10 -8.30 20.86
C PRO A 144 11.82 -6.98 21.60
N ALA A 145 12.84 -6.15 21.85
CA ALA A 145 12.66 -4.84 22.45
C ALA A 145 12.14 -3.78 21.45
N ILE A 146 12.23 -4.06 20.14
CA ILE A 146 11.65 -3.20 19.10
C ILE A 146 10.15 -3.51 18.96
N ALA A 147 9.34 -2.46 18.78
CA ALA A 147 7.91 -2.62 18.53
C ALA A 147 7.68 -3.50 17.28
N GLN A 148 6.91 -4.56 17.43
CA GLN A 148 6.67 -5.57 16.39
C GLN A 148 5.25 -6.15 16.46
N LEU A 149 4.84 -6.82 15.38
CA LEU A 149 3.54 -7.49 15.25
C LEU A 149 3.59 -8.94 15.73
#